data_2fd09521385c050b8195ed8a1fd2e974
#
_entry.id   2fd09521385c050b8195ed8a1fd2e974
#
_cell.length_a   1.000
_cell.length_b   1.000
_cell.length_c   1.000
_cell.angle_alpha   90.00
_cell.angle_beta   90.00
_cell.angle_gamma   90.00
#
_symmetry.space_group_name_H-M   'P 1'
#
loop_
_entity.id
_entity.type
_entity.pdbx_description
1 polymer ?
#
loop_
_entity_poly.entity_id
_entity_poly.type
_entity_poly.pdbx_seq_one_letter_code
_entity_poly.pdbx_strand_id
1 'polypeptide(L)'
;MTASEPTPPIATPSPAAPLASQLAANPCSHPSFDQFVATIAALRAPDGCPWDRTQTHQSIAHNMIEEAYEAVDAIEAADVAHLREELGDVLLQVVLQSQIASDAGEFDINDVCADVNEKMVRRHPHVFGEAQAANAGDVLDLWERVKMAEKGAADEAADGAGERREGLLDGVPTSFPALMQAQKISRKAAAAGFEWDSLDGVWEK
;
A
#
# COMPACT_ATOMS: atom_id res chain seq x y z
N MET A 1 34.91 -6.44 -44.18
CA MET A 1 34.47 -7.57 -43.36
C MET A 1 35.04 -7.34 -41.97
N THR A 2 34.25 -6.71 -41.09
CA THR A 2 34.63 -6.46 -39.70
C THR A 2 33.99 -7.57 -38.87
N ALA A 3 34.85 -8.36 -38.22
CA ALA A 3 34.40 -9.43 -37.32
C ALA A 3 33.79 -8.83 -36.08
N SER A 4 32.54 -9.27 -35.75
CA SER A 4 31.87 -8.92 -34.50
C SER A 4 32.55 -9.64 -33.34
N GLU A 5 32.99 -8.90 -32.34
CA GLU A 5 33.45 -9.48 -31.07
C GLU A 5 32.31 -10.21 -30.34
N PRO A 6 32.58 -11.35 -29.73
CA PRO A 6 31.57 -12.07 -28.97
C PRO A 6 31.25 -11.32 -27.66
N THR A 7 29.94 -11.11 -27.39
CA THR A 7 29.43 -10.55 -26.16
C THR A 7 29.83 -11.44 -24.96
N PRO A 8 30.38 -10.88 -23.88
CA PRO A 8 30.75 -11.67 -22.72
C PRO A 8 29.50 -12.28 -22.05
N PRO A 9 29.63 -13.48 -21.48
CA PRO A 9 28.51 -14.16 -20.80
C PRO A 9 28.03 -13.33 -19.62
N ILE A 10 26.71 -13.16 -19.53
CA ILE A 10 26.05 -12.52 -18.38
C ILE A 10 26.33 -13.41 -17.15
N ALA A 11 27.06 -12.86 -16.18
CA ALA A 11 27.32 -13.54 -14.93
C ALA A 11 26.01 -13.83 -14.21
N THR A 12 25.72 -15.10 -13.93
CA THR A 12 24.60 -15.49 -13.07
C THR A 12 24.83 -14.92 -11.66
N PRO A 13 23.90 -14.15 -11.10
CA PRO A 13 24.06 -13.65 -9.74
C PRO A 13 24.14 -14.84 -8.75
N SER A 14 25.13 -14.78 -7.86
CA SER A 14 25.24 -15.71 -6.73
C SER A 14 23.95 -15.67 -5.90
N PRO A 15 23.46 -16.81 -5.35
CA PRO A 15 22.26 -16.80 -4.53
C PRO A 15 22.49 -15.84 -3.35
N ALA A 16 21.74 -14.75 -3.34
CA ALA A 16 21.76 -13.80 -2.23
C ALA A 16 21.30 -14.52 -0.94
N ALA A 17 21.90 -14.17 0.19
CA ALA A 17 21.42 -14.64 1.49
C ALA A 17 19.92 -14.32 1.64
N PRO A 18 19.14 -15.15 2.36
CA PRO A 18 17.71 -14.88 2.55
C PRO A 18 17.47 -13.45 2.99
N LEU A 19 16.54 -12.75 2.35
CA LEU A 19 16.31 -11.32 2.56
C LEU A 19 16.03 -10.98 4.03
N ALA A 20 15.42 -11.90 4.75
CA ALA A 20 15.21 -11.79 6.20
C ALA A 20 16.53 -11.61 6.98
N SER A 21 17.61 -12.28 6.54
CA SER A 21 18.94 -12.11 7.15
C SER A 21 19.58 -10.77 6.78
N GLN A 22 19.27 -10.24 5.59
CA GLN A 22 19.77 -8.93 5.15
C GLN A 22 19.07 -7.79 5.89
N LEU A 23 17.77 -7.89 6.11
CA LEU A 23 16.98 -6.92 6.90
C LEU A 23 17.43 -6.89 8.36
N ALA A 24 17.72 -8.04 8.96
CA ALA A 24 18.23 -8.12 10.32
C ALA A 24 19.68 -7.60 10.48
N ALA A 25 20.49 -7.69 9.42
CA ALA A 25 21.91 -7.28 9.44
C ALA A 25 22.11 -5.77 9.16
N ASN A 26 21.08 -5.07 8.67
CA ASN A 26 21.17 -3.66 8.33
C ASN A 26 20.07 -2.90 9.07
N PRO A 27 20.31 -2.42 10.32
CA PRO A 27 19.35 -1.58 11.01
C PRO A 27 19.19 -0.31 10.21
N CYS A 28 18.09 -0.24 9.44
CA CYS A 28 17.70 0.97 8.74
C CYS A 28 17.43 2.05 9.78
N SER A 29 18.34 3.01 9.90
CA SER A 29 18.13 4.21 10.71
C SER A 29 17.64 5.31 9.77
N HIS A 30 16.46 5.84 10.04
CA HIS A 30 15.89 6.98 9.34
C HIS A 30 15.71 8.16 10.30
N PRO A 31 16.82 8.77 10.79
CA PRO A 31 16.77 9.80 11.85
C PRO A 31 15.90 11.00 11.45
N SER A 32 15.81 11.34 10.17
CA SER A 32 14.93 12.40 9.69
C SER A 32 13.46 12.05 9.82
N PHE A 33 13.10 10.77 9.65
CA PHE A 33 11.73 10.30 9.87
C PHE A 33 11.37 10.35 11.36
N ASP A 34 12.24 9.85 12.23
CA ASP A 34 12.03 9.88 13.68
C ASP A 34 11.90 11.32 14.19
N GLN A 35 12.76 12.22 13.67
CA GLN A 35 12.67 13.65 13.99
C GLN A 35 11.37 14.27 13.51
N PHE A 36 10.89 13.88 12.33
CA PHE A 36 9.63 14.37 11.78
C PHE A 36 8.44 13.91 12.62
N VAL A 37 8.39 12.65 13.03
CA VAL A 37 7.37 12.12 13.96
C VAL A 37 7.38 12.92 15.27
N ALA A 38 8.56 13.16 15.86
CA ALA A 38 8.68 13.96 17.06
C ALA A 38 8.22 15.41 16.86
N THR A 39 8.43 15.99 15.68
CA THR A 39 7.95 17.34 15.34
C THR A 39 6.43 17.40 15.33
N ILE A 40 5.75 16.43 14.71
CA ILE A 40 4.29 16.38 14.69
C ILE A 40 3.72 16.17 16.11
N ALA A 41 4.34 15.30 16.90
CA ALA A 41 3.96 15.12 18.31
C ALA A 41 4.08 16.44 19.11
N ALA A 42 5.17 17.20 18.90
CA ALA A 42 5.37 18.50 19.54
C ALA A 42 4.33 19.54 19.10
N LEU A 43 3.93 19.58 17.83
CA LEU A 43 2.88 20.48 17.35
C LEU A 43 1.53 20.20 18.01
N ARG A 44 1.24 18.96 18.36
CA ARG A 44 0.00 18.55 19.01
C ARG A 44 0.09 18.55 20.55
N ALA A 45 1.26 18.76 21.14
CA ALA A 45 1.44 18.85 22.59
C ALA A 45 0.61 19.98 23.22
N PRO A 46 0.31 19.96 24.54
CA PRO A 46 -0.51 20.97 25.20
C PRO A 46 -0.03 22.43 25.01
N ASP A 47 1.24 22.63 24.85
CA ASP A 47 1.91 23.91 24.57
C ASP A 47 2.30 24.09 23.10
N GLY A 48 1.88 23.16 22.22
CA GLY A 48 2.15 23.18 20.78
C GLY A 48 1.24 24.13 20.00
N CYS A 49 1.06 23.84 18.71
CA CYS A 49 0.29 24.66 17.80
C CYS A 49 -1.23 24.58 18.09
N PRO A 50 -1.92 25.68 18.33
CA PRO A 50 -3.36 25.68 18.61
C PRO A 50 -4.20 25.08 17.46
N TRP A 51 -3.75 25.25 16.22
CA TRP A 51 -4.44 24.71 15.04
C TRP A 51 -4.30 23.18 14.96
N ASP A 52 -3.08 22.66 15.06
CA ASP A 52 -2.81 21.22 14.97
C ASP A 52 -3.49 20.44 16.10
N ARG A 53 -3.54 21.00 17.28
CA ARG A 53 -4.19 20.40 18.46
C ARG A 53 -5.69 20.19 18.30
N THR A 54 -6.34 21.03 17.51
CA THR A 54 -7.80 20.96 17.29
C THR A 54 -8.19 20.03 16.14
N GLN A 55 -7.20 19.54 15.37
CA GLN A 55 -7.50 18.65 14.26
C GLN A 55 -7.97 17.29 14.72
N THR A 56 -8.91 16.72 13.96
CA THR A 56 -9.47 15.38 14.11
C THR A 56 -9.25 14.59 12.83
N HIS A 57 -9.44 13.28 12.86
CA HIS A 57 -9.40 12.44 11.66
C HIS A 57 -10.29 12.99 10.54
N GLN A 58 -11.49 13.45 10.88
CA GLN A 58 -12.46 13.96 9.92
C GLN A 58 -12.06 15.34 9.36
N SER A 59 -11.52 16.23 10.21
CA SER A 59 -11.22 17.60 9.78
C SER A 59 -10.12 17.68 8.71
N ILE A 60 -9.18 16.73 8.70
CA ILE A 60 -8.06 16.67 7.76
C ILE A 60 -8.17 15.53 6.76
N ALA A 61 -9.28 14.78 6.73
CA ALA A 61 -9.44 13.64 5.81
C ALA A 61 -9.36 14.05 4.33
N HIS A 62 -9.83 15.25 3.97
CA HIS A 62 -9.78 15.76 2.61
C HIS A 62 -8.35 16.03 2.14
N ASN A 63 -7.46 16.51 3.01
CA ASN A 63 -6.07 16.79 2.66
C ASN A 63 -5.36 15.52 2.15
N MET A 64 -5.62 14.34 2.73
CA MET A 64 -5.04 13.09 2.20
C MET A 64 -5.37 12.84 0.73
N ILE A 65 -6.54 13.29 0.27
CA ILE A 65 -6.96 13.13 -1.13
C ILE A 65 -6.27 14.18 -1.99
N GLU A 66 -6.18 15.43 -1.51
CA GLU A 66 -5.51 16.53 -2.20
C GLU A 66 -4.05 16.19 -2.45
N GLU A 67 -3.28 15.89 -1.40
CA GLU A 67 -1.85 15.53 -1.52
C GLU A 67 -1.62 14.30 -2.42
N ALA A 68 -2.53 13.30 -2.36
CA ALA A 68 -2.44 12.15 -3.25
C ALA A 68 -2.64 12.52 -4.73
N TYR A 69 -3.52 13.47 -5.05
CA TYR A 69 -3.70 13.96 -6.42
C TYR A 69 -2.53 14.82 -6.88
N GLU A 70 -1.99 15.69 -6.03
CA GLU A 70 -0.82 16.53 -6.34
C GLU A 70 0.41 15.66 -6.58
N ALA A 71 0.61 14.62 -5.78
CA ALA A 71 1.65 13.62 -6.04
C ALA A 71 1.46 12.91 -7.40
N VAL A 72 0.22 12.58 -7.81
CA VAL A 72 -0.07 11.99 -9.12
C VAL A 72 0.25 12.97 -10.25
N ASP A 73 -0.15 14.24 -10.10
CA ASP A 73 0.13 15.28 -11.09
C ASP A 73 1.64 15.49 -11.28
N ALA A 74 2.42 15.49 -10.18
CA ALA A 74 3.88 15.55 -10.22
C ALA A 74 4.51 14.33 -10.94
N ILE A 75 3.95 13.13 -10.75
CA ILE A 75 4.37 11.91 -11.46
C ILE A 75 4.08 12.04 -12.96
N GLU A 76 2.88 12.47 -13.34
CA GLU A 76 2.48 12.62 -14.75
C GLU A 76 3.29 13.69 -15.45
N ALA A 77 3.66 14.77 -14.74
CA ALA A 77 4.54 15.82 -15.23
C ALA A 77 6.02 15.41 -15.29
N ALA A 78 6.39 14.25 -14.72
CA ALA A 78 7.78 13.82 -14.52
C ALA A 78 8.63 14.88 -13.74
N ASP A 79 8.01 15.65 -12.86
CA ASP A 79 8.67 16.65 -12.01
C ASP A 79 9.14 16.00 -10.70
N VAL A 80 10.43 15.63 -10.69
CA VAL A 80 11.06 14.94 -9.54
C VAL A 80 11.12 15.82 -8.30
N ALA A 81 11.28 17.15 -8.46
CA ALA A 81 11.38 18.06 -7.32
C ALA A 81 10.01 18.21 -6.64
N HIS A 82 8.98 18.44 -7.43
CA HIS A 82 7.60 18.52 -6.99
C HIS A 82 7.14 17.18 -6.39
N LEU A 83 7.40 16.05 -7.07
CA LEU A 83 7.08 14.73 -6.51
C LEU A 83 7.67 14.49 -5.11
N ARG A 84 8.91 14.96 -4.86
CA ARG A 84 9.51 14.83 -3.52
C ARG A 84 8.77 15.67 -2.48
N GLU A 85 8.29 16.84 -2.84
CA GLU A 85 7.49 17.72 -2.00
C GLU A 85 6.16 17.03 -1.66
N GLU A 86 5.40 16.62 -2.66
CA GLU A 86 4.09 16.00 -2.50
C GLU A 86 4.12 14.66 -1.74
N LEU A 87 5.16 13.85 -1.94
CA LEU A 87 5.37 12.65 -1.12
C LEU A 87 5.65 13.00 0.35
N GLY A 88 6.25 14.15 0.62
CA GLY A 88 6.41 14.70 1.97
C GLY A 88 5.06 15.05 2.59
N ASP A 89 4.17 15.68 1.83
CA ASP A 89 2.84 16.09 2.29
C ASP A 89 1.90 14.90 2.47
N VAL A 90 1.94 13.89 1.59
CA VAL A 90 1.28 12.58 1.83
C VAL A 90 1.79 11.94 3.12
N LEU A 91 3.10 11.94 3.36
CA LEU A 91 3.69 11.40 4.59
C LEU A 91 3.24 12.20 5.82
N LEU A 92 3.14 13.53 5.70
CA LEU A 92 2.60 14.40 6.75
C LEU A 92 1.19 13.96 7.15
N GLN A 93 0.31 13.70 6.18
CA GLN A 93 -1.05 13.23 6.48
C GLN A 93 -1.04 11.90 7.25
N VAL A 94 -0.17 10.96 6.88
CA VAL A 94 -0.06 9.67 7.57
C VAL A 94 0.41 9.85 9.01
N VAL A 95 1.47 10.62 9.23
CA VAL A 95 2.05 10.84 10.57
C VAL A 95 1.09 11.64 11.46
N LEU A 96 0.43 12.68 10.92
CA LEU A 96 -0.52 13.49 11.67
C LEU A 96 -1.77 12.68 12.08
N GLN A 97 -2.32 11.87 11.19
CA GLN A 97 -3.41 10.94 11.49
C GLN A 97 -3.01 9.94 12.59
N SER A 98 -1.79 9.39 12.50
CA SER A 98 -1.28 8.46 13.52
C SER A 98 -1.07 9.15 14.87
N GLN A 99 -0.67 10.42 14.88
CA GLN A 99 -0.53 11.19 16.12
C GLN A 99 -1.89 11.50 16.74
N ILE A 100 -2.93 11.80 15.93
CA ILE A 100 -4.30 11.99 16.43
C ILE A 100 -4.79 10.72 17.13
N ALA A 101 -4.56 9.55 16.53
CA ALA A 101 -4.92 8.26 17.13
C ALA A 101 -4.12 7.98 18.42
N SER A 102 -2.83 8.30 18.42
CA SER A 102 -1.96 8.16 19.60
C SER A 102 -2.42 9.06 20.76
N ASP A 103 -2.84 10.29 20.48
CA ASP A 103 -3.41 11.20 21.48
C ASP A 103 -4.71 10.64 22.09
N ALA A 104 -5.46 9.85 21.32
CA ALA A 104 -6.66 9.15 21.75
C ALA A 104 -6.38 7.81 22.46
N GLY A 105 -5.15 7.32 22.43
CA GLY A 105 -4.75 6.03 23.00
C GLY A 105 -5.19 4.82 22.15
N GLU A 106 -5.38 5.00 20.84
CA GLU A 106 -5.86 3.96 19.91
C GLU A 106 -4.69 3.19 19.28
N PHE A 107 -3.84 3.85 18.51
CA PHE A 107 -2.64 3.30 17.87
C PHE A 107 -1.63 4.42 17.58
N ASP A 108 -0.40 4.07 17.21
CA ASP A 108 0.64 5.02 16.83
C ASP A 108 1.24 4.73 15.44
N ILE A 109 2.23 5.51 15.03
CA ILE A 109 2.90 5.34 13.73
C ILE A 109 3.68 4.03 13.65
N ASN A 110 4.13 3.46 14.78
CA ASN A 110 4.84 2.18 14.78
C ASN A 110 3.87 1.04 14.48
N ASP A 111 2.64 1.11 15.00
CA ASP A 111 1.59 0.14 14.69
C ASP A 111 1.26 0.17 13.20
N VAL A 112 1.09 1.36 12.62
CA VAL A 112 0.84 1.54 11.17
C VAL A 112 1.98 0.94 10.34
N CYS A 113 3.23 1.20 10.73
CA CYS A 113 4.40 0.66 10.05
C CYS A 113 4.51 -0.87 10.20
N ALA A 114 4.22 -1.40 11.40
CA ALA A 114 4.26 -2.82 11.67
C ALA A 114 3.22 -3.57 10.83
N ASP A 115 1.99 -3.10 10.82
CA ASP A 115 0.87 -3.70 10.09
C ASP A 115 1.12 -3.74 8.57
N VAL A 116 1.60 -2.64 8.01
CA VAL A 116 1.89 -2.59 6.56
C VAL A 116 3.09 -3.46 6.21
N ASN A 117 4.12 -3.49 7.06
CA ASN A 117 5.29 -4.35 6.85
C ASN A 117 4.92 -5.83 6.91
N GLU A 118 4.18 -6.25 7.93
CA GLU A 118 3.67 -7.63 8.03
C GLU A 118 2.86 -8.02 6.80
N LYS A 119 1.94 -7.16 6.38
CA LYS A 119 1.15 -7.33 5.16
C LYS A 119 2.04 -7.50 3.92
N MET A 120 3.08 -6.67 3.75
CA MET A 120 3.99 -6.76 2.61
C MET A 120 4.78 -8.07 2.63
N VAL A 121 5.33 -8.46 3.75
CA VAL A 121 6.05 -9.74 3.91
C VAL A 121 5.14 -10.92 3.56
N ARG A 122 3.95 -10.96 4.14
CA ARG A 122 2.99 -12.05 3.93
C ARG A 122 2.50 -12.15 2.47
N ARG A 123 2.32 -11.00 1.80
CA ARG A 123 1.84 -10.97 0.40
C ARG A 123 2.94 -11.15 -0.65
N HIS A 124 4.20 -11.27 -0.23
CA HIS A 124 5.33 -11.52 -1.11
C HIS A 124 6.06 -12.83 -0.75
N PRO A 125 5.38 -13.99 -0.68
CA PRO A 125 6.01 -15.25 -0.30
C PRO A 125 7.04 -15.75 -1.32
N HIS A 126 7.10 -15.16 -2.52
CA HIS A 126 8.16 -15.39 -3.51
C HIS A 126 9.46 -14.65 -3.19
N VAL A 127 9.43 -13.68 -2.24
CA VAL A 127 10.60 -12.91 -1.78
C VAL A 127 10.99 -13.34 -0.36
N PHE A 128 10.00 -13.51 0.52
CA PHE A 128 10.20 -13.75 1.94
C PHE A 128 9.92 -15.20 2.37
N GLY A 129 9.41 -16.05 1.47
CA GLY A 129 9.07 -17.46 1.71
C GLY A 129 9.61 -18.37 0.62
N GLU A 130 8.90 -19.49 0.37
CA GLU A 130 9.33 -20.55 -0.55
C GLU A 130 8.56 -20.52 -1.90
N ALA A 131 7.58 -19.64 -2.08
CA ALA A 131 6.84 -19.53 -3.33
C ALA A 131 7.76 -19.05 -4.47
N GLN A 132 7.40 -19.38 -5.71
CA GLN A 132 8.14 -18.95 -6.89
C GLN A 132 7.23 -18.11 -7.79
N ALA A 133 7.80 -17.06 -8.38
CA ALA A 133 7.18 -16.25 -9.41
C ALA A 133 8.27 -15.91 -10.44
N ALA A 134 8.03 -16.22 -11.71
CA ALA A 134 8.98 -16.04 -12.79
C ALA A 134 8.83 -14.68 -13.51
N ASN A 135 7.68 -14.05 -13.37
CA ASN A 135 7.36 -12.78 -14.02
C ASN A 135 6.32 -11.99 -13.21
N ALA A 136 6.04 -10.75 -13.62
CA ALA A 136 5.11 -9.86 -12.94
C ALA A 136 3.66 -10.40 -12.89
N GLY A 137 3.24 -11.16 -13.90
CA GLY A 137 1.92 -11.80 -13.92
C GLY A 137 1.77 -12.84 -12.81
N ASP A 138 2.77 -13.72 -12.65
CA ASP A 138 2.78 -14.71 -11.57
C ASP A 138 2.73 -14.04 -10.19
N VAL A 139 3.38 -12.86 -10.03
CA VAL A 139 3.33 -12.09 -8.79
C VAL A 139 1.92 -11.57 -8.51
N LEU A 140 1.24 -11.03 -9.51
CA LEU A 140 -0.14 -10.55 -9.37
C LEU A 140 -1.11 -11.67 -9.01
N ASP A 141 -0.98 -12.81 -9.66
CA ASP A 141 -1.81 -14.00 -9.37
C ASP A 141 -1.56 -14.51 -7.95
N LEU A 142 -0.29 -14.54 -7.52
CA LEU A 142 0.08 -14.93 -6.17
C LEU A 142 -0.49 -13.96 -5.13
N TRP A 143 -0.39 -12.67 -5.39
CA TRP A 143 -0.93 -11.61 -4.54
C TRP A 143 -2.44 -11.73 -4.35
N GLU A 144 -3.20 -11.93 -5.46
CA GLU A 144 -4.64 -12.11 -5.37
C GLU A 144 -5.02 -13.40 -4.62
N ARG A 145 -4.30 -14.51 -4.83
CA ARG A 145 -4.50 -15.75 -4.06
C ARG A 145 -4.31 -15.54 -2.56
N VAL A 146 -3.24 -14.85 -2.16
CA VAL A 146 -2.98 -14.55 -0.74
C VAL A 146 -4.08 -13.68 -0.16
N LYS A 147 -4.51 -12.62 -0.88
CA LYS A 147 -5.64 -11.77 -0.45
C LYS A 147 -6.95 -12.54 -0.29
N MET A 148 -7.24 -13.46 -1.22
CA MET A 148 -8.44 -14.29 -1.12
C MET A 148 -8.39 -15.24 0.08
N ALA A 149 -7.21 -15.82 0.37
CA ALA A 149 -7.02 -16.65 1.55
C ALA A 149 -7.17 -15.86 2.86
N GLU A 150 -6.61 -14.64 2.93
CA GLU A 150 -6.79 -13.73 4.07
C GLU A 150 -8.28 -13.41 4.30
N LYS A 151 -9.02 -13.13 3.22
CA LYS A 151 -10.45 -12.84 3.33
C LYS A 151 -11.23 -14.08 3.77
N GLY A 152 -10.95 -15.25 3.22
CA GLY A 152 -11.58 -16.50 3.63
C GLY A 152 -11.38 -16.79 5.12
N ALA A 153 -10.17 -16.60 5.63
CA ALA A 153 -9.88 -16.78 7.05
C ALA A 153 -10.62 -15.76 7.95
N ALA A 154 -10.73 -14.49 7.49
CA ALA A 154 -11.50 -13.46 8.19
C ALA A 154 -13.00 -13.77 8.18
N ASP A 155 -13.55 -14.23 7.06
CA ASP A 155 -14.96 -14.63 6.94
C ASP A 155 -15.29 -15.84 7.83
N GLU A 156 -14.38 -16.83 7.96
CA GLU A 156 -14.53 -17.97 8.88
C GLU A 156 -14.50 -17.52 10.34
N ALA A 157 -13.64 -16.57 10.68
CA ALA A 157 -13.57 -16.01 12.04
C ALA A 157 -14.86 -15.23 12.39
N ALA A 158 -15.38 -14.43 11.45
CA ALA A 158 -16.61 -13.67 11.60
C ALA A 158 -17.85 -14.60 11.76
N ASP A 159 -17.91 -15.68 10.97
CA ASP A 159 -18.99 -16.69 11.07
C ASP A 159 -19.00 -17.38 12.45
N GLY A 160 -17.81 -17.68 12.98
CA GLY A 160 -17.62 -18.22 14.34
C GLY A 160 -18.05 -17.25 15.45
N ALA A 161 -17.98 -15.93 15.20
CA ALA A 161 -18.42 -14.88 16.10
C ALA A 161 -19.90 -14.48 15.91
N GLY A 162 -20.57 -15.00 14.88
CA GLY A 162 -21.95 -14.62 14.54
C GLY A 162 -22.05 -13.27 13.85
N GLU A 163 -20.95 -12.77 13.29
CA GLU A 163 -20.87 -11.50 12.58
C GLU A 163 -21.28 -11.68 11.10
N ARG A 164 -21.74 -10.57 10.49
CA ARG A 164 -22.15 -10.59 9.08
C ARG A 164 -20.94 -10.76 8.18
N ARG A 165 -20.98 -11.74 7.28
CA ARG A 165 -19.97 -11.88 6.21
C ARG A 165 -19.95 -10.66 5.30
N GLU A 166 -18.76 -10.14 5.03
CA GLU A 166 -18.59 -9.09 4.03
C GLU A 166 -18.88 -9.62 2.61
N GLY A 167 -19.76 -8.94 1.89
CA GLY A 167 -19.98 -9.18 0.48
C GLY A 167 -18.74 -8.84 -0.36
N LEU A 168 -18.68 -9.36 -1.58
CA LEU A 168 -17.57 -9.12 -2.52
C LEU A 168 -17.26 -7.62 -2.71
N LEU A 169 -18.30 -6.79 -2.70
CA LEU A 169 -18.21 -5.36 -2.98
C LEU A 169 -18.15 -4.48 -1.73
N ASP A 170 -18.43 -5.01 -0.54
CA ASP A 170 -18.50 -4.22 0.70
C ASP A 170 -17.16 -3.51 1.03
N GLY A 171 -16.04 -4.08 0.60
CA GLY A 171 -14.71 -3.44 0.71
C GLY A 171 -14.38 -2.42 -0.38
N VAL A 172 -15.38 -1.88 -1.12
CA VAL A 172 -15.19 -0.73 -2.03
C VAL A 172 -15.51 0.55 -1.26
N PRO A 173 -14.53 1.45 -1.03
CA PRO A 173 -14.79 2.67 -0.29
C PRO A 173 -15.85 3.54 -0.96
N THR A 174 -16.83 3.99 -0.19
CA THR A 174 -17.91 4.87 -0.67
C THR A 174 -17.42 6.30 -0.94
N SER A 175 -16.27 6.67 -0.37
CA SER A 175 -15.61 7.96 -0.58
C SER A 175 -14.88 8.06 -1.93
N PHE A 176 -14.71 6.97 -2.67
CA PHE A 176 -14.05 7.01 -3.97
C PHE A 176 -14.87 7.83 -4.98
N PRO A 177 -14.22 8.60 -5.88
CA PRO A 177 -14.86 9.14 -7.05
C PRO A 177 -15.58 8.04 -7.86
N ALA A 178 -16.74 8.36 -8.45
CA ALA A 178 -17.60 7.36 -9.08
C ALA A 178 -16.90 6.46 -10.12
N LEU A 179 -15.99 7.02 -10.93
CA LEU A 179 -15.22 6.26 -11.91
C LEU A 179 -14.21 5.29 -11.25
N MET A 180 -13.60 5.68 -10.14
CA MET A 180 -12.72 4.79 -9.38
C MET A 180 -13.51 3.67 -8.70
N GLN A 181 -14.70 3.97 -8.18
CA GLN A 181 -15.61 2.95 -7.67
C GLN A 181 -15.98 1.94 -8.77
N ALA A 182 -16.41 2.43 -9.94
CA ALA A 182 -16.77 1.59 -11.08
C ALA A 182 -15.59 0.69 -11.50
N GLN A 183 -14.39 1.23 -11.63
CA GLN A 183 -13.18 0.47 -11.97
C GLN A 183 -12.88 -0.60 -10.92
N LYS A 184 -12.98 -0.26 -9.62
CA LYS A 184 -12.70 -1.22 -8.54
C LYS A 184 -13.75 -2.32 -8.47
N ILE A 185 -15.03 -1.98 -8.68
CA ILE A 185 -16.14 -2.92 -8.76
C ILE A 185 -15.92 -3.88 -9.93
N SER A 186 -15.63 -3.36 -11.13
CA SER A 186 -15.36 -4.17 -12.32
C SER A 186 -14.20 -5.16 -12.11
N ARG A 187 -13.08 -4.69 -11.54
CA ARG A 187 -11.94 -5.59 -11.23
C ARG A 187 -12.31 -6.69 -10.23
N LYS A 188 -13.09 -6.37 -9.21
CA LYS A 188 -13.55 -7.37 -8.22
C LYS A 188 -14.51 -8.37 -8.86
N ALA A 189 -15.41 -7.90 -9.73
CA ALA A 189 -16.33 -8.76 -10.47
C ALA A 189 -15.59 -9.70 -11.41
N ALA A 190 -14.64 -9.21 -12.19
CA ALA A 190 -13.78 -10.01 -13.05
C ALA A 190 -13.02 -11.08 -12.28
N ALA A 191 -12.41 -10.73 -11.14
CA ALA A 191 -11.71 -11.67 -10.27
C ALA A 191 -12.62 -12.75 -9.67
N ALA A 192 -13.93 -12.50 -9.58
CA ALA A 192 -14.95 -13.46 -9.15
C ALA A 192 -15.58 -14.25 -10.31
N GLY A 193 -15.06 -14.11 -11.53
CA GLY A 193 -15.53 -14.83 -12.71
C GLY A 193 -16.66 -14.11 -13.48
N PHE A 194 -17.00 -12.87 -13.13
CA PHE A 194 -17.94 -12.04 -13.91
C PHE A 194 -17.17 -11.25 -14.98
N GLU A 195 -16.68 -11.98 -15.97
CA GLU A 195 -15.95 -11.41 -17.10
C GLU A 195 -16.45 -12.03 -18.40
N TRP A 196 -16.30 -11.33 -19.51
CA TRP A 196 -16.59 -11.85 -20.83
C TRP A 196 -15.32 -12.43 -21.46
N ASP A 197 -15.44 -13.61 -22.05
CA ASP A 197 -14.31 -14.28 -22.70
C ASP A 197 -13.75 -13.51 -23.92
N SER A 198 -14.56 -12.61 -24.50
CA SER A 198 -14.17 -11.80 -25.65
C SER A 198 -15.00 -10.51 -25.76
N LEU A 199 -14.51 -9.54 -26.53
CA LEU A 199 -15.25 -8.32 -26.88
C LEU A 199 -16.56 -8.63 -27.65
N ASP A 200 -16.60 -9.69 -28.43
CA ASP A 200 -17.81 -10.10 -29.15
C ASP A 200 -18.93 -10.47 -28.16
N GLY A 201 -18.61 -11.16 -27.08
CA GLY A 201 -19.55 -11.46 -26.01
C GLY A 201 -20.13 -10.24 -25.31
N VAL A 202 -19.44 -9.10 -25.33
CA VAL A 202 -19.94 -7.82 -24.79
C VAL A 202 -20.99 -7.20 -25.74
N TRP A 203 -20.83 -7.38 -27.07
CA TRP A 203 -21.70 -6.78 -28.07
C TRP A 203 -22.96 -7.63 -28.36
N GLU A 204 -23.01 -8.88 -27.94
CA GLU A 204 -24.16 -9.77 -28.12
C GLU A 204 -25.29 -9.57 -27.10
N LYS A 205 -25.10 -8.65 -26.12
CA LYS A 205 -26.10 -8.28 -25.09
C LYS A 205 -26.68 -6.88 -25.34
#